data_8a213337a6731f173c81ede4083ce554
#
_entry.id   8a213337a6731f173c81ede4083ce554
#
_cell.length_a   1.000
_cell.length_b   1.000
_cell.length_c   1.000
_cell.angle_alpha   90.00
_cell.angle_beta   90.00
_cell.angle_gamma   90.00
#
_symmetry.space_group_name_H-M   'P 1'
#
loop_
_entity.id
_entity.type
_entity.pdbx_description
1 polymer ?
#
loop_
_entity_poly.entity_id
_entity_poly.type
_entity_poly.pdbx_seq_one_letter_code
_entity_poly.pdbx_strand_id
1 'polypeptide(L)'
;MTVHKFVLLGSLAGAAIALVAYSVLGHDDTGNVHTAVPTASPHEAIPTTSPVEATLPDMDSAELDQSDAAFEAENAAHQGLTVAFTWYPETDATANDAFARARPWLTHSLAERMLVDARTERGPSMQWGQWASKGTKVVADVSLGCSGCPPDSSTAIRRVATIRQTAITADRTEAVDSDITVWVTLTKNVDQWLIDEIHY
;
A
#
# COMPACT_ATOMS: atom_id res chain seq x y z
N MET A 1 29.99 -52.16 4.14
CA MET A 1 31.27 -51.93 3.50
C MET A 1 30.98 -51.12 2.27
N THR A 2 31.28 -49.89 2.15
CA THR A 2 32.52 -49.10 2.21
C THR A 2 32.11 -47.61 2.37
N VAL A 3 32.71 -46.97 3.33
CA VAL A 3 32.57 -45.54 3.66
C VAL A 3 33.45 -44.76 2.68
N HIS A 4 32.92 -43.74 2.04
CA HIS A 4 33.74 -42.68 1.43
C HIS A 4 33.42 -41.35 2.05
N LYS A 5 34.30 -40.94 2.95
CA LYS A 5 34.45 -39.58 3.44
C LYS A 5 35.13 -38.76 2.34
N PHE A 6 34.53 -37.68 1.89
CA PHE A 6 35.24 -36.60 1.23
C PHE A 6 35.18 -35.36 2.11
N VAL A 7 36.33 -35.10 2.71
CA VAL A 7 36.70 -33.82 3.30
C VAL A 7 37.28 -32.98 2.16
N LEU A 8 36.78 -31.78 1.92
CA LEU A 8 37.48 -30.77 1.15
C LEU A 8 37.39 -29.44 1.88
N LEU A 9 38.61 -29.06 2.34
CA LEU A 9 38.95 -27.77 2.89
C LEU A 9 38.87 -26.66 1.84
N GLY A 10 38.53 -25.47 2.33
CA GLY A 10 39.28 -24.25 2.04
C GLY A 10 38.80 -23.37 0.92
N SER A 11 38.34 -22.21 1.27
CA SER A 11 39.04 -20.95 0.90
C SER A 11 38.38 -19.74 1.54
N LEU A 12 39.16 -19.08 2.40
CA LEU A 12 39.01 -17.70 2.82
C LEU A 12 39.45 -16.78 1.68
N ALA A 13 38.67 -15.79 1.34
CA ALA A 13 39.10 -14.50 0.76
C ALA A 13 37.80 -13.65 0.69
N GLY A 14 37.69 -12.47 1.15
CA GLY A 14 38.58 -11.37 1.39
C GLY A 14 37.63 -10.16 1.44
N ALA A 15 37.72 -9.40 2.52
CA ALA A 15 36.99 -8.17 2.76
C ALA A 15 37.25 -7.10 1.69
N ALA A 16 36.21 -6.39 1.28
CA ALA A 16 36.34 -5.03 0.77
C ALA A 16 35.19 -4.17 1.30
N ILE A 17 35.48 -3.46 2.38
CA ILE A 17 34.65 -2.37 2.92
C ILE A 17 34.89 -1.16 2.03
N ALA A 18 33.90 -0.76 1.24
CA ALA A 18 33.88 0.55 0.60
C ALA A 18 33.04 1.51 1.44
N LEU A 19 33.73 2.30 2.26
CA LEU A 19 33.20 3.50 2.93
C LEU A 19 33.02 4.60 1.88
N VAL A 20 31.79 4.89 1.49
CA VAL A 20 31.45 6.12 0.75
C VAL A 20 31.07 7.18 1.78
N ALA A 21 32.04 8.09 2.05
CA ALA A 21 31.79 9.30 2.79
C ALA A 21 31.00 10.29 1.89
N TYR A 22 29.77 10.60 2.25
CA TYR A 22 29.03 11.71 1.66
C TYR A 22 29.43 13.00 2.35
N SER A 23 30.19 13.84 1.63
CA SER A 23 30.53 15.19 2.06
C SER A 23 29.32 16.11 1.86
N VAL A 24 28.79 16.61 2.95
CA VAL A 24 27.83 17.71 2.97
C VAL A 24 28.59 18.99 2.68
N LEU A 25 28.46 19.55 1.49
CA LEU A 25 28.89 20.91 1.17
C LEU A 25 27.79 21.88 1.56
N GLY A 26 27.99 22.58 2.66
CA GLY A 26 27.22 23.74 3.03
C GLY A 26 27.46 24.87 2.01
N HIS A 27 26.37 25.47 1.54
CA HIS A 27 26.38 26.75 0.84
C HIS A 27 25.93 27.81 1.84
N ASP A 28 26.88 28.56 2.36
CA ASP A 28 26.67 29.85 3.01
C ASP A 28 26.52 30.89 1.90
N ASP A 29 25.30 31.41 1.75
CA ASP A 29 25.05 32.58 0.91
C ASP A 29 24.78 33.80 1.80
N THR A 30 25.84 34.54 2.06
CA THR A 30 25.83 35.84 2.72
C THR A 30 25.48 36.90 1.68
N GLY A 31 24.21 37.22 1.55
CA GLY A 31 23.67 38.26 0.64
C GLY A 31 23.08 39.45 1.40
N ASN A 32 23.92 40.43 1.62
CA ASN A 32 23.71 41.88 1.63
C ASN A 32 22.38 42.45 2.15
N VAL A 33 22.48 42.98 3.37
CA VAL A 33 21.50 43.90 3.99
C VAL A 33 21.60 45.26 3.28
N HIS A 34 20.64 45.61 2.42
CA HIS A 34 20.38 46.98 2.03
C HIS A 34 19.30 47.61 2.97
N THR A 35 19.78 48.40 3.92
CA THR A 35 18.97 49.30 4.72
C THR A 35 18.47 50.43 3.84
N ALA A 36 17.21 50.37 3.37
CA ALA A 36 16.51 51.52 2.82
C ALA A 36 15.49 52.02 3.85
N VAL A 37 15.72 53.23 4.34
CA VAL A 37 14.79 53.98 5.17
C VAL A 37 13.64 54.46 4.27
N PRO A 38 12.38 54.10 4.48
CA PRO A 38 11.28 54.71 3.74
C PRO A 38 10.83 55.94 4.50
N THR A 39 10.90 57.08 3.81
CA THR A 39 10.28 58.35 4.11
C THR A 39 8.77 58.18 4.30
N ALA A 40 8.24 58.74 5.38
CA ALA A 40 6.81 58.78 5.69
C ALA A 40 6.05 59.56 4.62
N SER A 41 5.08 58.93 3.95
CA SER A 41 4.06 59.57 3.13
C SER A 41 2.73 59.58 3.88
N PRO A 42 1.87 60.59 3.58
CA PRO A 42 0.72 60.91 4.44
C PRO A 42 -0.40 59.89 4.38
N HIS A 43 -1.02 59.74 5.49
CA HIS A 43 -2.17 58.96 5.84
C HIS A 43 -3.32 59.08 4.83
N GLU A 44 -3.48 58.07 3.98
CA GLU A 44 -4.68 57.89 3.16
C GLU A 44 -5.66 57.02 3.95
N ALA A 45 -6.87 57.52 4.11
CA ALA A 45 -7.92 56.89 4.90
C ALA A 45 -8.27 55.50 4.34
N ILE A 46 -8.06 54.47 5.15
CA ILE A 46 -8.45 53.08 4.81
C ILE A 46 -9.99 53.02 4.80
N PRO A 47 -10.62 52.65 3.67
CA PRO A 47 -12.04 52.34 3.70
C PRO A 47 -12.25 51.09 4.57
N THR A 48 -13.07 51.22 5.59
CA THR A 48 -13.55 50.12 6.43
C THR A 48 -14.37 49.20 5.55
N THR A 49 -13.73 48.21 4.95
CA THR A 49 -14.42 47.06 4.36
C THR A 49 -14.95 46.20 5.49
N SER A 50 -16.26 46.14 5.60
CA SER A 50 -16.97 45.16 6.44
C SER A 50 -16.42 43.76 6.18
N PRO A 51 -16.27 42.94 7.23
CA PRO A 51 -15.88 41.53 7.02
C PRO A 51 -16.93 40.90 6.11
N VAL A 52 -16.52 40.49 4.92
CA VAL A 52 -17.30 39.54 4.12
C VAL A 52 -17.27 38.26 4.93
N GLU A 53 -18.37 37.97 5.58
CA GLU A 53 -18.65 36.70 6.19
C GLU A 53 -18.58 35.66 5.05
N ALA A 54 -17.46 34.91 4.99
CA ALA A 54 -17.30 33.83 4.07
C ALA A 54 -18.31 32.76 4.48
N THR A 55 -19.46 32.76 3.83
CA THR A 55 -20.43 31.65 3.92
C THR A 55 -19.72 30.44 3.38
N LEU A 56 -19.36 29.51 4.26
CA LEU A 56 -18.90 28.17 3.85
C LEU A 56 -19.98 27.60 2.94
N PRO A 57 -19.61 26.99 1.81
CA PRO A 57 -20.58 26.30 0.96
C PRO A 57 -21.32 25.28 1.83
N ASP A 58 -22.63 25.35 1.82
CA ASP A 58 -23.50 24.37 2.49
C ASP A 58 -23.32 23.06 1.75
N MET A 59 -22.47 22.16 2.30
CA MET A 59 -22.30 20.83 1.74
C MET A 59 -23.61 20.09 1.91
N ASP A 60 -24.18 19.61 0.80
CA ASP A 60 -25.42 18.85 0.81
C ASP A 60 -25.22 17.58 1.66
N SER A 61 -26.19 17.28 2.52
CA SER A 61 -26.15 16.08 3.38
C SER A 61 -25.92 14.79 2.57
N ALA A 62 -26.35 14.76 1.31
CA ALA A 62 -26.13 13.66 0.38
C ALA A 62 -24.65 13.50 -0.02
N GLU A 63 -23.91 14.60 -0.16
CA GLU A 63 -22.44 14.56 -0.44
C GLU A 63 -21.65 14.05 0.76
N LEU A 64 -22.06 14.42 1.97
CA LEU A 64 -21.46 13.93 3.21
C LEU A 64 -21.68 12.40 3.35
N ASP A 65 -22.91 11.93 3.18
CA ASP A 65 -23.26 10.51 3.23
C ASP A 65 -22.47 9.68 2.18
N GLN A 66 -22.29 10.23 0.99
CA GLN A 66 -21.53 9.55 -0.07
C GLN A 66 -20.03 9.51 0.24
N SER A 67 -19.49 10.57 0.84
CA SER A 67 -18.09 10.63 1.27
C SER A 67 -17.80 9.61 2.38
N ASP A 68 -18.70 9.48 3.35
CA ASP A 68 -18.56 8.52 4.45
C ASP A 68 -18.66 7.08 3.93
N ALA A 69 -19.59 6.81 3.01
CA ALA A 69 -19.73 5.49 2.37
C ALA A 69 -18.47 5.12 1.57
N ALA A 70 -17.88 6.07 0.85
CA ALA A 70 -16.64 5.84 0.11
C ALA A 70 -15.47 5.53 1.05
N PHE A 71 -15.33 6.27 2.15
CA PHE A 71 -14.30 6.02 3.15
C PHE A 71 -14.44 4.64 3.82
N GLU A 72 -15.66 4.25 4.21
CA GLU A 72 -15.92 2.92 4.78
C GLU A 72 -15.57 1.80 3.81
N ALA A 73 -15.98 1.94 2.54
CA ALA A 73 -15.68 0.96 1.50
C ALA A 73 -14.18 0.84 1.23
N GLU A 74 -13.48 1.97 1.10
CA GLU A 74 -12.02 1.98 0.90
C GLU A 74 -11.27 1.37 2.09
N ASN A 75 -11.73 1.62 3.30
CA ASN A 75 -11.15 1.01 4.49
C ASN A 75 -11.34 -0.52 4.50
N ALA A 76 -12.52 -1.01 4.11
CA ALA A 76 -12.79 -2.45 3.96
C ALA A 76 -11.91 -3.07 2.86
N ALA A 77 -11.77 -2.39 1.71
CA ALA A 77 -10.88 -2.83 0.62
C ALA A 77 -9.42 -2.88 1.07
N HIS A 78 -8.94 -1.82 1.70
CA HIS A 78 -7.56 -1.74 2.19
C HIS A 78 -7.25 -2.89 3.15
N GLN A 79 -8.09 -3.11 4.15
CA GLN A 79 -7.90 -4.19 5.13
C GLN A 79 -7.97 -5.57 4.46
N GLY A 80 -9.01 -5.83 3.67
CA GLY A 80 -9.21 -7.10 3.00
C GLY A 80 -8.07 -7.45 2.04
N LEU A 81 -7.64 -6.51 1.21
CA LEU A 81 -6.53 -6.71 0.28
C LEU A 81 -5.19 -6.86 1.00
N THR A 82 -4.94 -6.07 2.06
CA THR A 82 -3.71 -6.24 2.85
C THR A 82 -3.61 -7.66 3.40
N VAL A 83 -4.70 -8.22 3.92
CA VAL A 83 -4.72 -9.60 4.42
C VAL A 83 -4.60 -10.60 3.27
N ALA A 84 -5.34 -10.40 2.16
CA ALA A 84 -5.37 -11.33 1.03
C ALA A 84 -4.03 -11.44 0.29
N PHE A 85 -3.21 -10.37 0.30
CA PHE A 85 -1.91 -10.32 -0.35
C PHE A 85 -0.72 -10.40 0.63
N THR A 86 -0.97 -10.58 1.93
CA THR A 86 0.07 -10.90 2.92
C THR A 86 0.17 -12.42 3.07
N TRP A 87 1.37 -12.97 2.84
CA TRP A 87 1.61 -14.41 2.78
C TRP A 87 2.56 -14.89 3.87
N TYR A 88 2.33 -16.11 4.32
CA TYR A 88 3.18 -16.81 5.28
C TYR A 88 3.63 -18.14 4.67
N PRO A 89 4.62 -18.16 3.75
CA PRO A 89 5.01 -19.36 3.00
C PRO A 89 5.41 -20.57 3.85
N GLU A 90 5.79 -20.36 5.10
CA GLU A 90 6.08 -21.45 6.04
C GLU A 90 4.82 -22.25 6.43
N THR A 91 3.67 -21.60 6.50
CA THR A 91 2.40 -22.19 6.93
C THR A 91 1.33 -22.25 5.86
N ASP A 92 1.38 -21.33 4.90
CA ASP A 92 0.47 -21.29 3.76
C ASP A 92 0.96 -22.27 2.69
N ALA A 93 0.10 -23.12 2.18
CA ALA A 93 0.43 -24.01 1.07
C ALA A 93 0.55 -23.23 -0.24
N THR A 94 -0.25 -22.18 -0.40
CA THR A 94 -0.28 -21.29 -1.57
C THR A 94 -0.61 -19.86 -1.17
N ALA A 95 -0.41 -18.92 -2.11
CA ALA A 95 -0.82 -17.52 -1.92
C ALA A 95 -2.33 -17.37 -1.61
N ASN A 96 -3.15 -18.32 -2.06
CA ASN A 96 -4.60 -18.25 -1.88
C ASN A 96 -5.07 -18.60 -0.45
N ASP A 97 -4.22 -19.19 0.39
CA ASP A 97 -4.55 -19.40 1.80
C ASP A 97 -4.77 -18.05 2.52
N ALA A 98 -4.15 -16.98 2.01
CA ALA A 98 -4.39 -15.63 2.49
C ALA A 98 -5.83 -15.16 2.25
N PHE A 99 -6.48 -15.58 1.16
CA PHE A 99 -7.88 -15.28 0.91
C PHE A 99 -8.83 -15.94 1.92
N ALA A 100 -8.46 -17.10 2.45
CA ALA A 100 -9.22 -17.70 3.56
C ALA A 100 -9.19 -16.83 4.81
N ARG A 101 -8.06 -16.17 5.09
CA ARG A 101 -7.92 -15.21 6.20
C ARG A 101 -8.66 -13.91 5.94
N ALA A 102 -8.74 -13.49 4.66
CA ALA A 102 -9.44 -12.27 4.25
C ALA A 102 -10.97 -12.41 4.18
N ARG A 103 -11.54 -13.58 4.41
CA ARG A 103 -13.00 -13.84 4.35
C ARG A 103 -13.89 -12.79 5.01
N PRO A 104 -13.54 -12.20 6.16
CA PRO A 104 -14.39 -11.19 6.78
C PRO A 104 -14.65 -9.94 5.92
N TRP A 105 -13.80 -9.69 4.94
CA TRP A 105 -13.90 -8.54 4.02
C TRP A 105 -14.36 -8.92 2.61
N LEU A 106 -14.63 -10.20 2.35
CA LEU A 106 -15.03 -10.70 1.04
C LEU A 106 -16.49 -11.10 1.05
N THR A 107 -17.17 -10.93 -0.08
CA THR A 107 -18.46 -11.60 -0.24
C THR A 107 -18.27 -13.12 -0.23
N HIS A 108 -19.32 -13.84 0.17
CA HIS A 108 -19.26 -15.29 0.18
C HIS A 108 -18.88 -15.87 -1.19
N SER A 109 -19.45 -15.33 -2.25
CA SER A 109 -19.18 -15.76 -3.63
C SER A 109 -17.74 -15.54 -4.05
N LEU A 110 -17.14 -14.38 -3.71
CA LEU A 110 -15.74 -14.12 -4.00
C LEU A 110 -14.82 -15.06 -3.19
N ALA A 111 -15.08 -15.20 -1.89
CA ALA A 111 -14.28 -16.06 -1.03
C ALA A 111 -14.25 -17.52 -1.55
N GLU A 112 -15.39 -18.06 -1.97
CA GLU A 112 -15.46 -19.42 -2.55
C GLU A 112 -14.68 -19.52 -3.87
N ARG A 113 -14.83 -18.55 -4.80
CA ARG A 113 -14.07 -18.53 -6.06
C ARG A 113 -12.56 -18.52 -5.80
N MET A 114 -12.09 -17.63 -4.95
CA MET A 114 -10.65 -17.49 -4.67
C MET A 114 -10.05 -18.74 -4.03
N LEU A 115 -10.81 -19.50 -3.25
CA LEU A 115 -10.36 -20.77 -2.68
C LEU A 115 -10.33 -21.94 -3.70
N VAL A 116 -11.20 -21.89 -4.71
CA VAL A 116 -11.24 -22.92 -5.76
C VAL A 116 -10.13 -22.71 -6.79
N ASP A 117 -9.93 -21.48 -7.23
CA ASP A 117 -8.91 -21.13 -8.24
C ASP A 117 -7.49 -21.45 -7.77
N ALA A 118 -7.24 -21.42 -6.46
CA ALA A 118 -5.98 -21.86 -5.86
C ALA A 118 -5.59 -23.29 -6.18
N ARG A 119 -6.56 -24.15 -6.34
CA ARG A 119 -6.31 -25.59 -6.59
C ARG A 119 -5.95 -25.90 -8.03
N THR A 120 -6.24 -25.00 -8.95
CA THR A 120 -6.09 -25.20 -10.38
C THR A 120 -4.90 -24.47 -10.99
N GLU A 121 -4.43 -23.39 -10.37
CA GLU A 121 -3.35 -22.55 -10.91
C GLU A 121 -2.05 -22.67 -10.12
N ARG A 122 -1.13 -23.45 -10.66
CA ARG A 122 0.32 -23.49 -10.35
C ARG A 122 0.66 -23.87 -8.91
N GLY A 123 1.26 -25.02 -8.76
CA GLY A 123 1.98 -25.38 -7.53
C GLY A 123 2.98 -24.32 -7.10
N PRO A 124 3.47 -24.38 -5.86
CA PRO A 124 4.34 -23.35 -5.29
C PRO A 124 5.53 -23.09 -6.20
N SER A 125 5.79 -21.82 -6.52
CA SER A 125 6.95 -21.42 -7.30
C SER A 125 8.24 -21.77 -6.54
N MET A 126 9.37 -21.85 -7.24
CA MET A 126 10.67 -22.05 -6.57
C MET A 126 10.93 -20.96 -5.53
N GLN A 127 10.49 -19.74 -5.79
CA GLN A 127 10.58 -18.62 -4.86
C GLN A 127 9.78 -18.86 -3.58
N TRP A 128 8.55 -19.40 -3.70
CA TRP A 128 7.73 -19.77 -2.54
C TRP A 128 8.45 -20.76 -1.62
N GLY A 129 9.03 -21.83 -2.20
CA GLY A 129 9.81 -22.81 -1.44
C GLY A 129 11.04 -22.21 -0.76
N GLN A 130 11.70 -21.23 -1.39
CA GLN A 130 12.81 -20.50 -0.77
C GLN A 130 12.34 -19.62 0.38
N TRP A 131 11.20 -18.95 0.24
CA TRP A 131 10.60 -18.16 1.31
C TRP A 131 10.20 -19.04 2.50
N ALA A 132 9.53 -20.15 2.24
CA ALA A 132 9.15 -21.11 3.28
C ALA A 132 10.37 -21.61 4.07
N SER A 133 11.44 -22.02 3.37
CA SER A 133 12.65 -22.55 4.01
C SER A 133 13.44 -21.53 4.85
N LYS A 134 13.21 -20.22 4.61
CA LYS A 134 13.84 -19.12 5.34
C LYS A 134 12.93 -18.48 6.38
N GLY A 135 11.73 -19.02 6.61
CA GLY A 135 10.73 -18.39 7.49
C GLY A 135 10.33 -16.97 7.05
N THR A 136 10.34 -16.72 5.73
CA THR A 136 10.05 -15.40 5.16
C THR A 136 8.55 -15.11 5.30
N LYS A 137 8.22 -13.89 5.73
CA LYS A 137 6.90 -13.30 5.67
C LYS A 137 6.85 -12.32 4.50
N VAL A 138 5.84 -12.42 3.64
CA VAL A 138 5.59 -11.43 2.57
C VAL A 138 4.44 -10.54 3.00
N VAL A 139 4.72 -9.26 3.18
CA VAL A 139 3.74 -8.27 3.67
C VAL A 139 3.31 -7.38 2.52
N ALA A 140 2.01 -7.19 2.39
CA ALA A 140 1.42 -6.29 1.42
C ALA A 140 1.21 -4.89 2.00
N ASP A 141 1.54 -3.88 1.20
CA ASP A 141 1.16 -2.49 1.36
C ASP A 141 0.19 -2.13 0.22
N VAL A 142 -0.99 -1.64 0.55
CA VAL A 142 -2.08 -1.40 -0.39
C VAL A 142 -2.35 0.08 -0.50
N SER A 143 -2.35 0.61 -1.71
CA SER A 143 -2.84 1.95 -2.01
C SER A 143 -4.06 1.87 -2.93
N LEU A 144 -5.10 2.62 -2.60
CA LEU A 144 -6.32 2.70 -3.38
C LEU A 144 -6.38 4.01 -4.14
N GLY A 145 -6.91 3.96 -5.33
CA GLY A 145 -7.16 5.13 -6.16
C GLY A 145 -8.30 4.88 -7.12
N CYS A 146 -8.72 5.96 -7.78
CA CYS A 146 -9.71 5.89 -8.82
C CYS A 146 -9.22 6.65 -10.05
N SER A 147 -8.86 5.93 -11.10
CA SER A 147 -8.59 6.51 -12.41
C SER A 147 -9.55 5.89 -13.42
N GLY A 148 -10.58 6.66 -13.82
CA GLY A 148 -11.60 6.18 -14.73
C GLY A 148 -12.64 5.23 -14.10
N CYS A 149 -12.77 5.22 -12.76
CA CYS A 149 -13.87 4.52 -12.12
C CYS A 149 -15.22 5.16 -12.48
N PRO A 150 -16.30 4.37 -12.55
CA PRO A 150 -17.63 4.91 -12.61
C PRO A 150 -17.96 5.65 -11.29
N PRO A 151 -18.95 6.56 -11.31
CA PRO A 151 -19.41 7.25 -10.10
C PRO A 151 -19.76 6.26 -8.99
N ASP A 152 -19.42 6.64 -7.76
CA ASP A 152 -19.79 5.88 -6.58
C ASP A 152 -21.30 5.88 -6.38
N SER A 153 -21.84 4.78 -5.86
CA SER A 153 -23.22 4.67 -5.45
C SER A 153 -23.30 4.29 -3.97
N SER A 154 -24.48 4.41 -3.39
CA SER A 154 -24.74 4.00 -2.00
C SER A 154 -24.54 2.51 -1.72
N THR A 155 -24.46 1.68 -2.76
CA THR A 155 -24.39 0.21 -2.65
C THR A 155 -23.21 -0.42 -3.37
N ALA A 156 -22.55 0.31 -4.27
CA ALA A 156 -21.41 -0.22 -5.04
C ALA A 156 -20.36 0.86 -5.30
N ILE A 157 -19.12 0.53 -5.05
CA ILE A 157 -17.95 1.39 -5.23
C ILE A 157 -16.87 0.60 -5.95
N ARG A 158 -16.17 1.26 -6.90
CA ARG A 158 -15.08 0.65 -7.64
C ARG A 158 -13.78 1.42 -7.43
N ARG A 159 -12.69 0.69 -7.25
CA ARG A 159 -11.35 1.27 -7.06
C ARG A 159 -10.30 0.47 -7.82
N VAL A 160 -9.19 1.12 -8.08
CA VAL A 160 -7.95 0.48 -8.51
C VAL A 160 -7.05 0.38 -7.30
N ALA A 161 -6.59 -0.82 -6.98
CA ALA A 161 -5.63 -1.05 -5.91
C ALA A 161 -4.25 -1.35 -6.50
N THR A 162 -3.24 -0.66 -6.01
CA THR A 162 -1.83 -1.00 -6.22
C THR A 162 -1.30 -1.65 -4.95
N ILE A 163 -0.77 -2.85 -5.09
CA ILE A 163 -0.30 -3.68 -3.99
C ILE A 163 1.19 -3.89 -4.15
N ARG A 164 1.96 -3.37 -3.21
CA ARG A 164 3.40 -3.60 -3.09
C ARG A 164 3.67 -4.65 -2.06
N GLN A 165 4.54 -5.59 -2.38
CA GLN A 165 4.89 -6.65 -1.44
C GLN A 165 6.33 -6.54 -1.02
N THR A 166 6.57 -6.85 0.25
CA THR A 166 7.90 -6.84 0.86
C THR A 166 8.14 -8.19 1.55
N ALA A 167 9.18 -8.89 1.14
CA ALA A 167 9.64 -10.11 1.76
C ALA A 167 10.54 -9.78 2.96
N ILE A 168 10.19 -10.25 4.13
CA ILE A 168 10.86 -9.98 5.41
C ILE A 168 11.37 -11.30 5.98
N THR A 169 12.67 -11.38 6.19
CA THR A 169 13.35 -12.47 6.91
C THR A 169 13.95 -11.94 8.21
N ALA A 170 14.56 -12.81 9.02
CA ALA A 170 15.25 -12.40 10.23
C ALA A 170 16.39 -11.38 9.97
N ASP A 171 17.04 -11.48 8.80
CA ASP A 171 18.28 -10.76 8.51
C ASP A 171 18.10 -9.60 7.51
N ARG A 172 17.02 -9.60 6.72
CA ARG A 172 16.83 -8.57 5.68
C ARG A 172 15.37 -8.40 5.27
N THR A 173 15.15 -7.24 4.66
CA THR A 173 13.89 -6.86 4.02
C THR A 173 14.17 -6.58 2.55
N GLU A 174 13.34 -7.13 1.66
CA GLU A 174 13.54 -7.09 0.21
C GLU A 174 12.19 -6.85 -0.48
N ALA A 175 12.15 -5.94 -1.45
CA ALA A 175 10.94 -5.77 -2.27
C ALA A 175 10.71 -7.01 -3.12
N VAL A 176 9.46 -7.44 -3.22
CA VAL A 176 9.04 -8.45 -4.19
C VAL A 176 8.89 -7.76 -5.53
N ASP A 177 9.45 -8.36 -6.59
CA ASP A 177 9.43 -7.78 -7.92
C ASP A 177 7.99 -7.58 -8.41
N SER A 178 7.75 -6.41 -9.00
CA SER A 178 6.51 -5.95 -9.63
C SER A 178 5.37 -5.66 -8.65
N ASP A 179 4.88 -4.42 -8.71
CA ASP A 179 3.62 -4.04 -8.07
C ASP A 179 2.46 -4.81 -8.75
N ILE A 180 1.50 -5.25 -7.95
CA ILE A 180 0.29 -5.90 -8.44
C ILE A 180 -0.79 -4.82 -8.54
N THR A 181 -1.41 -4.67 -9.70
CA THR A 181 -2.54 -3.76 -9.88
C THR A 181 -3.80 -4.59 -10.08
N VAL A 182 -4.83 -4.31 -9.28
CA VAL A 182 -6.13 -4.97 -9.38
C VAL A 182 -7.26 -3.95 -9.39
N TRP A 183 -8.33 -4.28 -10.13
CA TRP A 183 -9.59 -3.58 -10.06
C TRP A 183 -10.46 -4.27 -9.02
N VAL A 184 -11.01 -3.50 -8.10
CA VAL A 184 -11.89 -4.03 -7.04
C VAL A 184 -13.26 -3.40 -7.10
N THR A 185 -14.29 -4.24 -6.99
CA THR A 185 -15.66 -3.83 -6.78
C THR A 185 -16.03 -4.13 -5.33
N LEU A 186 -16.52 -3.11 -4.63
CA LEU A 186 -17.06 -3.24 -3.28
C LEU A 186 -18.59 -3.14 -3.34
N THR A 187 -19.25 -3.93 -2.53
CA THR A 187 -20.71 -3.92 -2.40
C THR A 187 -21.09 -3.78 -0.93
N LYS A 188 -22.14 -3.00 -0.68
CA LYS A 188 -22.70 -2.85 0.67
C LYS A 188 -23.70 -3.98 0.93
N ASN A 189 -23.43 -4.80 1.94
CA ASN A 189 -24.31 -5.86 2.38
C ASN A 189 -24.82 -5.50 3.79
N VAL A 190 -26.10 -5.11 3.89
CA VAL A 190 -26.70 -4.54 5.10
C VAL A 190 -25.89 -3.30 5.53
N ASP A 191 -25.06 -3.40 6.56
CA ASP A 191 -24.26 -2.29 7.11
C ASP A 191 -22.75 -2.47 6.90
N GLN A 192 -22.34 -3.46 6.10
CA GLN A 192 -20.92 -3.76 5.89
C GLN A 192 -20.55 -3.68 4.42
N TRP A 193 -19.42 -3.01 4.13
CA TRP A 193 -18.80 -3.06 2.82
C TRP A 193 -17.93 -4.29 2.68
N LEU A 194 -18.09 -5.02 1.56
CA LEU A 194 -17.36 -6.23 1.24
C LEU A 194 -16.79 -6.14 -0.18
N ILE A 195 -15.64 -6.73 -0.39
CA ILE A 195 -15.07 -6.91 -1.72
C ILE A 195 -15.84 -8.02 -2.42
N ASP A 196 -16.43 -7.71 -3.58
CA ASP A 196 -17.23 -8.65 -4.37
C ASP A 196 -16.49 -9.16 -5.59
N GLU A 197 -15.61 -8.33 -6.17
CA GLU A 197 -14.80 -8.70 -7.32
C GLU A 197 -13.37 -8.20 -7.19
N ILE A 198 -12.43 -9.01 -7.68
CA ILE A 198 -11.02 -8.67 -7.87
C ILE A 198 -10.64 -9.12 -9.28
N HIS A 199 -10.19 -8.17 -10.12
CA HIS A 199 -9.72 -8.43 -11.48
C HIS A 199 -8.28 -7.92 -11.64
N TYR A 200 -7.44 -8.75 -12.27
CA TYR A 200 -6.02 -8.46 -12.58
C TYR A 200 -5.87 -7.81 -13.95
#